data_6ec6822fa2e2bbce43627a38332f723c
#
_entry.id   6ec6822fa2e2bbce43627a38332f723c
#
_cell.length_a   1.000
_cell.length_b   1.000
_cell.length_c   1.000
_cell.angle_alpha   90.00
_cell.angle_beta   90.00
_cell.angle_gamma   90.00
#
_symmetry.space_group_name_H-M   'P 1'
#
loop_
_entity.id
_entity.type
_entity.pdbx_description
1 polymer ?
#
loop_
_entity_poly.entity_id
_entity_poly.type
_entity_poly.pdbx_seq_one_letter_code
_entity_poly.pdbx_strand_id
1 'polypeptide(L)'
;MRTFESEFLESYLKFGLGSMPKADVDALVMHLLDQHGFGGSGPLAQLNNQTVSERLKTPVAKVKKLRYEAALKFGGRVEDQATGRLLAALAHASLEPQGDKICLIIEDTLAKNWLQGQLKIHQHIFDHPFSTEIIRVSADGLFQVLESLFAKKELAVFRAGYDKAKDVKDAAERKKMFKGIAMDFAKDAAKAAGGTVLAVVKGSWGWAEQVDRN
;
A
#
# COMPACT_ATOMS: atom_id res chain seq x y z
N MET A 1 10.20 27.68 2.71
CA MET A 1 10.95 26.44 2.56
C MET A 1 10.62 25.56 3.76
N ARG A 2 10.09 24.33 3.55
CA ARG A 2 9.78 23.44 4.68
C ARG A 2 11.09 22.87 5.22
N THR A 3 11.23 22.86 6.54
CA THR A 3 12.42 22.28 7.19
C THR A 3 12.18 20.80 7.50
N PHE A 4 13.26 20.04 7.74
CA PHE A 4 13.18 18.66 8.19
C PHE A 4 12.26 18.53 9.41
N GLU A 5 12.43 19.40 10.40
CA GLU A 5 11.70 19.36 11.66
C GLU A 5 10.20 19.57 11.47
N SER A 6 9.82 20.54 10.64
CA SER A 6 8.40 20.82 10.36
C SER A 6 7.73 19.69 9.61
N GLU A 7 8.43 19.10 8.65
CA GLU A 7 7.90 18.00 7.83
C GLU A 7 7.92 16.68 8.59
N PHE A 8 8.94 16.44 9.44
CA PHE A 8 8.96 15.31 10.36
C PHE A 8 7.76 15.37 11.33
N LEU A 9 7.52 16.50 11.95
CA LEU A 9 6.42 16.69 12.88
C LEU A 9 5.06 16.50 12.19
N GLU A 10 4.88 17.11 11.02
CA GLU A 10 3.65 16.95 10.22
C GLU A 10 3.41 15.49 9.84
N SER A 11 4.45 14.80 9.36
CA SER A 11 4.37 13.38 8.98
C SER A 11 4.10 12.50 10.20
N TYR A 12 4.79 12.74 11.31
CA TYR A 12 4.61 11.99 12.55
C TYR A 12 3.19 12.16 13.11
N LEU A 13 2.65 13.36 13.07
CA LEU A 13 1.26 13.63 13.47
C LEU A 13 0.25 12.98 12.51
N LYS A 14 0.52 13.01 11.21
CA LYS A 14 -0.33 12.44 10.16
C LYS A 14 -0.40 10.91 10.24
N PHE A 15 0.72 10.26 10.55
CA PHE A 15 0.80 8.81 10.66
C PHE A 15 0.45 8.25 12.04
N GLY A 16 0.20 9.09 13.01
CA GLY A 16 -0.28 8.74 14.35
C GLY A 16 0.82 8.76 15.41
N LEU A 17 0.70 9.72 16.31
CA LEU A 17 1.57 9.86 17.50
C LEU A 17 1.52 8.61 18.38
N GLY A 18 2.66 8.04 18.65
CA GLY A 18 2.83 6.98 19.66
C GLY A 18 2.48 5.56 19.19
N SER A 19 1.84 5.37 18.04
CA SER A 19 1.50 4.05 17.52
C SER A 19 2.43 3.58 16.39
N MET A 20 3.32 4.47 15.90
CA MET A 20 4.23 4.12 14.81
C MET A 20 5.34 3.19 15.31
N PRO A 21 5.52 2.00 14.74
CA PRO A 21 6.63 1.12 15.08
C PRO A 21 7.98 1.83 14.89
N LYS A 22 8.96 1.53 15.75
CA LYS A 22 10.30 2.14 15.66
C LYS A 22 10.93 2.01 14.27
N ALA A 23 10.72 0.89 13.60
CA ALA A 23 11.23 0.67 12.24
C ALA A 23 10.63 1.67 11.23
N ASP A 24 9.37 2.06 11.40
CA ASP A 24 8.69 3.01 10.54
C ASP A 24 9.15 4.43 10.81
N VAL A 25 9.42 4.77 12.08
CA VAL A 25 10.05 6.04 12.44
C VAL A 25 11.44 6.14 11.84
N ASP A 26 12.26 5.10 11.96
CA ASP A 26 13.60 5.06 11.38
C ASP A 26 13.57 5.24 9.84
N ALA A 27 12.59 4.62 9.16
CA ALA A 27 12.38 4.77 7.72
C ALA A 27 11.89 6.19 7.35
N LEU A 28 10.99 6.78 8.13
CA LEU A 28 10.52 8.16 7.95
C LEU A 28 11.69 9.15 8.11
N VAL A 29 12.50 8.99 9.15
CA VAL A 29 13.70 9.81 9.36
C VAL A 29 14.63 9.71 8.16
N MET A 30 14.87 8.49 7.65
CA MET A 30 15.73 8.30 6.46
C MET A 30 15.15 8.98 5.22
N HIS A 31 13.83 8.89 5.02
CA HIS A 31 13.13 9.58 3.93
C HIS A 31 13.34 11.09 3.98
N LEU A 32 13.14 11.69 5.15
CA LEU A 32 13.28 13.14 5.34
C LEU A 32 14.73 13.60 5.23
N LEU A 33 15.69 12.79 5.72
CA LEU A 33 17.11 13.05 5.52
C LEU A 33 17.52 13.00 4.05
N ASP A 34 16.98 12.07 3.29
CA ASP A 34 17.23 12.00 1.85
C ASP A 34 16.65 13.21 1.10
N GLN A 35 15.50 13.75 1.55
CA GLN A 35 14.86 14.93 0.92
C GLN A 35 15.47 16.26 1.35
N HIS A 36 15.73 16.44 2.63
CA HIS A 36 16.07 17.74 3.21
C HIS A 36 17.48 17.83 3.76
N GLY A 37 18.12 16.70 4.06
CA GLY A 37 19.34 16.64 4.85
C GLY A 37 19.10 16.97 6.31
N PHE A 38 20.16 17.23 7.06
CA PHE A 38 20.13 17.63 8.46
C PHE A 38 21.25 18.62 8.76
N GLY A 39 20.98 19.63 9.58
CA GLY A 39 21.98 20.60 10.02
C GLY A 39 22.67 21.37 8.86
N GLY A 40 21.94 21.68 7.80
CA GLY A 40 22.49 22.43 6.64
C GLY A 40 23.31 21.58 5.65
N SER A 41 23.34 20.26 5.83
CA SER A 41 24.15 19.36 4.98
C SER A 41 23.57 19.12 3.57
N GLY A 42 22.40 19.65 3.26
CA GLY A 42 21.67 19.36 2.03
C GLY A 42 21.12 17.92 1.94
N PRO A 43 20.28 17.61 0.92
CA PRO A 43 19.66 16.31 0.74
C PRO A 43 20.68 15.16 0.67
N LEU A 44 20.44 14.10 1.44
CA LEU A 44 21.31 12.92 1.41
C LEU A 44 21.03 12.00 0.22
N ALA A 45 19.90 12.14 -0.46
CA ALA A 45 19.55 11.31 -1.63
C ALA A 45 20.61 11.35 -2.74
N GLN A 46 21.34 12.47 -2.88
CA GLN A 46 22.39 12.64 -3.87
C GLN A 46 23.70 11.94 -3.51
N LEU A 47 23.84 11.45 -2.27
CA LEU A 47 25.02 10.80 -1.76
C LEU A 47 24.89 9.27 -1.87
N ASN A 48 26.01 8.59 -2.15
CA ASN A 48 26.05 7.14 -2.11
C ASN A 48 25.90 6.60 -0.67
N ASN A 49 25.54 5.32 -0.55
CA ASN A 49 25.28 4.69 0.75
C ASN A 49 26.51 4.67 1.67
N GLN A 50 27.73 4.63 1.13
CA GLN A 50 28.96 4.67 1.90
C GLN A 50 29.13 6.03 2.59
N THR A 51 28.99 7.11 1.84
CA THR A 51 29.10 8.48 2.37
C THR A 51 28.00 8.76 3.42
N VAL A 52 26.76 8.28 3.18
CA VAL A 52 25.68 8.41 4.16
C VAL A 52 25.96 7.60 5.42
N SER A 53 26.50 6.39 5.27
CA SER A 53 26.94 5.52 6.38
C SER A 53 27.95 6.23 7.29
N GLU A 54 28.95 6.87 6.71
CA GLU A 54 29.99 7.61 7.43
C GLU A 54 29.40 8.82 8.17
N ARG A 55 28.52 9.60 7.50
CA ARG A 55 27.86 10.77 8.11
C ARG A 55 26.93 10.41 9.27
N LEU A 56 26.13 9.36 9.10
CA LEU A 56 25.17 8.91 10.10
C LEU A 56 25.78 7.95 11.14
N LYS A 57 27.06 7.61 11.01
CA LYS A 57 27.75 6.59 11.83
C LYS A 57 26.93 5.28 11.93
N THR A 58 26.36 4.87 10.80
CA THR A 58 25.44 3.75 10.69
C THR A 58 25.96 2.77 9.64
N PRO A 59 25.95 1.45 9.88
CA PRO A 59 26.44 0.47 8.90
C PRO A 59 25.80 0.60 7.53
N VAL A 60 26.57 0.46 6.45
CA VAL A 60 26.10 0.59 5.06
C VAL A 60 24.89 -0.29 4.77
N ALA A 61 24.90 -1.53 5.27
CA ALA A 61 23.77 -2.46 5.12
C ALA A 61 22.47 -1.91 5.74
N LYS A 62 22.58 -1.27 6.91
CA LYS A 62 21.43 -0.62 7.57
C LYS A 62 20.95 0.61 6.79
N VAL A 63 21.87 1.42 6.25
CA VAL A 63 21.49 2.56 5.38
C VAL A 63 20.74 2.08 4.15
N LYS A 64 21.25 1.04 3.45
CA LYS A 64 20.54 0.45 2.31
C LYS A 64 19.13 -0.02 2.66
N LYS A 65 19.01 -0.74 3.79
CA LYS A 65 17.71 -1.22 4.28
C LYS A 65 16.77 -0.06 4.58
N LEU A 66 17.23 0.95 5.31
CA LEU A 66 16.41 2.12 5.66
C LEU A 66 15.95 2.90 4.42
N ARG A 67 16.83 3.11 3.44
CA ARG A 67 16.46 3.76 2.18
C ARG A 67 15.43 2.95 1.39
N TYR A 68 15.58 1.63 1.36
CA TYR A 68 14.59 0.77 0.72
C TYR A 68 13.24 0.87 1.42
N GLU A 69 13.19 0.76 2.75
CA GLU A 69 11.98 0.88 3.53
C GLU A 69 11.36 2.29 3.44
N ALA A 70 12.20 3.33 3.43
CA ALA A 70 11.78 4.71 3.22
C ALA A 70 11.09 4.89 1.86
N ALA A 71 11.69 4.35 0.79
CA ALA A 71 11.10 4.40 -0.54
C ALA A 71 9.77 3.64 -0.63
N LEU A 72 9.69 2.47 0.02
CA LEU A 72 8.46 1.68 0.06
C LEU A 72 7.34 2.35 0.85
N LYS A 73 7.65 3.00 1.97
CA LYS A 73 6.63 3.50 2.91
C LYS A 73 6.28 4.97 2.68
N PHE A 74 7.25 5.78 2.28
CA PHE A 74 7.12 7.23 2.19
C PHE A 74 7.49 7.80 0.82
N GLY A 75 8.07 6.99 -0.07
CA GLY A 75 8.35 7.41 -1.44
C GLY A 75 7.08 7.56 -2.28
N GLY A 76 7.09 8.52 -3.22
CA GLY A 76 5.96 8.75 -4.09
C GLY A 76 4.83 9.54 -3.44
N ARG A 77 3.69 9.60 -4.13
CA ARG A 77 2.48 10.25 -3.62
C ARG A 77 1.82 9.35 -2.58
N VAL A 78 1.10 9.96 -1.63
CA VAL A 78 0.28 9.23 -0.64
C VAL A 78 -0.73 8.32 -1.35
N GLU A 79 -1.28 8.79 -2.47
CA GLU A 79 -2.21 8.00 -3.30
C GLU A 79 -1.54 6.75 -3.89
N ASP A 80 -0.29 6.86 -4.39
CA ASP A 80 0.44 5.73 -4.95
C ASP A 80 0.75 4.67 -3.88
N GLN A 81 1.14 5.11 -2.68
CA GLN A 81 1.35 4.24 -1.53
C GLN A 81 0.05 3.53 -1.12
N ALA A 82 -1.03 4.30 -0.97
CA ALA A 82 -2.33 3.76 -0.59
C ALA A 82 -2.88 2.80 -1.66
N THR A 83 -2.73 3.16 -2.94
CA THR A 83 -3.11 2.32 -4.08
C THR A 83 -2.34 1.00 -4.09
N GLY A 84 -1.01 1.04 -3.89
CA GLY A 84 -0.19 -0.17 -3.80
C GLY A 84 -0.62 -1.10 -2.67
N ARG A 85 -0.95 -0.55 -1.50
CA ARG A 85 -1.44 -1.33 -0.35
C ARG A 85 -2.85 -1.87 -0.55
N LEU A 86 -3.73 -1.11 -1.22
CA LEU A 86 -5.05 -1.60 -1.61
C LEU A 86 -4.92 -2.80 -2.56
N LEU A 87 -4.07 -2.72 -3.57
CA LEU A 87 -3.81 -3.83 -4.48
C LEU A 87 -3.22 -5.04 -3.75
N ALA A 88 -2.28 -4.81 -2.82
CA ALA A 88 -1.74 -5.89 -2.00
C ALA A 88 -2.82 -6.57 -1.14
N ALA A 89 -3.73 -5.79 -0.56
CA ALA A 89 -4.85 -6.30 0.24
C ALA A 89 -5.86 -7.09 -0.60
N LEU A 90 -6.06 -6.73 -1.88
CA LEU A 90 -6.94 -7.47 -2.79
C LEU A 90 -6.52 -8.93 -2.98
N ALA A 91 -5.23 -9.25 -2.93
CA ALA A 91 -4.74 -10.64 -2.99
C ALA A 91 -5.21 -11.51 -1.82
N HIS A 92 -5.56 -10.87 -0.71
CA HIS A 92 -6.08 -11.53 0.50
C HIS A 92 -7.57 -11.28 0.72
N ALA A 93 -8.23 -10.60 -0.23
CA ALA A 93 -9.64 -10.30 -0.14
C ALA A 93 -10.52 -11.57 -0.18
N SER A 94 -11.67 -11.47 0.47
CA SER A 94 -12.68 -12.52 0.43
C SER A 94 -14.07 -11.97 0.13
N LEU A 95 -14.86 -12.72 -0.64
CA LEU A 95 -16.29 -12.46 -0.82
C LEU A 95 -17.07 -12.99 0.38
N GLU A 96 -18.04 -12.20 0.86
CA GLU A 96 -19.04 -12.70 1.80
C GLU A 96 -20.00 -13.70 1.14
N PRO A 97 -20.69 -14.52 1.96
CA PRO A 97 -21.59 -15.56 1.44
C PRO A 97 -22.67 -15.05 0.48
N GLN A 98 -23.13 -13.81 0.69
CA GLN A 98 -24.15 -13.17 -0.15
C GLN A 98 -23.59 -12.58 -1.46
N GLY A 99 -22.26 -12.51 -1.60
CA GLY A 99 -21.60 -12.07 -2.82
C GLY A 99 -21.59 -10.56 -3.09
N ASP A 100 -22.27 -9.77 -2.27
CA ASP A 100 -22.42 -8.32 -2.42
C ASP A 100 -21.36 -7.49 -1.69
N LYS A 101 -20.65 -8.12 -0.75
CA LYS A 101 -19.63 -7.47 0.06
C LYS A 101 -18.28 -8.16 -0.06
N ILE A 102 -17.24 -7.36 -0.06
CA ILE A 102 -15.84 -7.77 -0.11
C ILE A 102 -15.19 -7.40 1.20
N CYS A 103 -14.56 -8.36 1.85
CA CYS A 103 -13.75 -8.14 3.03
C CYS A 103 -12.29 -7.93 2.61
N LEU A 104 -11.72 -6.80 2.99
CA LEU A 104 -10.32 -6.45 2.80
C LEU A 104 -9.62 -6.43 4.15
N ILE A 105 -8.43 -7.02 4.22
CA ILE A 105 -7.55 -6.91 5.39
C ILE A 105 -6.48 -5.89 5.05
N ILE A 106 -6.52 -4.74 5.73
CA ILE A 106 -5.58 -3.64 5.53
C ILE A 106 -4.99 -3.27 6.88
N GLU A 107 -3.79 -3.77 7.16
CA GLU A 107 -3.05 -3.50 8.40
C GLU A 107 -2.49 -2.07 8.45
N ASP A 108 -2.24 -1.49 7.28
CA ASP A 108 -1.67 -0.15 7.16
C ASP A 108 -2.72 0.94 7.40
N THR A 109 -2.51 1.71 8.46
CA THR A 109 -3.44 2.78 8.89
C THR A 109 -3.63 3.85 7.82
N LEU A 110 -2.58 4.21 7.06
CA LEU A 110 -2.68 5.22 6.01
C LEU A 110 -3.60 4.75 4.89
N ALA A 111 -3.35 3.55 4.36
CA ALA A 111 -4.15 2.97 3.29
C ALA A 111 -5.60 2.76 3.72
N LYS A 112 -5.80 2.31 4.98
CA LYS A 112 -7.13 2.16 5.56
C LYS A 112 -7.88 3.48 5.62
N ASN A 113 -7.29 4.52 6.19
CA ASN A 113 -7.91 5.83 6.31
C ASN A 113 -8.18 6.46 4.96
N TRP A 114 -7.24 6.31 4.02
CA TRP A 114 -7.42 6.78 2.65
C TRP A 114 -8.60 6.06 1.97
N LEU A 115 -8.64 4.73 2.01
CA LEU A 115 -9.73 3.94 1.42
C LEU A 115 -11.08 4.26 2.07
N GLN A 116 -11.12 4.38 3.41
CA GLN A 116 -12.33 4.80 4.12
C GLN A 116 -12.80 6.18 3.69
N GLY A 117 -11.88 7.13 3.46
CA GLY A 117 -12.19 8.45 2.92
C GLY A 117 -12.83 8.37 1.54
N GLN A 118 -12.26 7.58 0.63
CA GLN A 118 -12.82 7.38 -0.71
C GLN A 118 -14.22 6.72 -0.65
N LEU A 119 -14.37 5.69 0.14
CA LEU A 119 -15.64 4.97 0.30
C LEU A 119 -16.72 5.82 0.97
N LYS A 120 -16.37 6.69 1.96
CA LYS A 120 -17.32 7.62 2.58
C LYS A 120 -17.89 8.61 1.59
N ILE A 121 -17.08 9.10 0.68
CA ILE A 121 -17.53 9.96 -0.42
C ILE A 121 -18.64 9.25 -1.22
N HIS A 122 -18.56 7.93 -1.34
CA HIS A 122 -19.49 7.09 -2.09
C HIS A 122 -20.51 6.33 -1.22
N GLN A 123 -20.53 6.53 0.10
CA GLN A 123 -21.49 5.90 1.05
C GLN A 123 -21.46 4.35 1.08
N HIS A 124 -20.30 3.72 0.90
CA HIS A 124 -20.15 2.27 0.74
C HIS A 124 -19.36 1.55 1.84
N ILE A 125 -19.29 2.14 3.05
CA ILE A 125 -18.57 1.51 4.15
C ILE A 125 -19.51 0.75 5.07
N PHE A 126 -19.07 -0.43 5.45
CA PHE A 126 -19.67 -1.21 6.53
C PHE A 126 -18.57 -1.49 7.57
N ASP A 127 -18.78 -1.03 8.80
CA ASP A 127 -17.85 -1.30 9.89
C ASP A 127 -17.83 -2.79 10.22
N HIS A 128 -16.64 -3.35 10.45
CA HIS A 128 -16.50 -4.70 10.95
C HIS A 128 -16.49 -4.66 12.49
N PRO A 129 -17.46 -5.29 13.18
CA PRO A 129 -17.63 -5.10 14.62
C PRO A 129 -16.52 -5.68 15.48
N PHE A 130 -15.64 -6.54 14.92
CA PHE A 130 -14.66 -7.30 15.69
C PHE A 130 -13.21 -7.09 15.30
N SER A 131 -12.90 -6.24 14.30
CA SER A 131 -11.52 -6.01 13.88
C SER A 131 -11.33 -4.62 13.30
N THR A 132 -10.30 -3.92 13.79
CA THR A 132 -9.89 -2.63 13.23
C THR A 132 -9.15 -2.75 11.90
N GLU A 133 -8.71 -3.95 11.53
CA GLU A 133 -7.92 -4.23 10.31
C GLU A 133 -8.79 -4.68 9.14
N ILE A 134 -10.00 -5.16 9.42
CA ILE A 134 -10.92 -5.65 8.40
C ILE A 134 -11.85 -4.53 7.98
N ILE A 135 -11.90 -4.27 6.68
CA ILE A 135 -12.87 -3.36 6.07
C ILE A 135 -13.84 -4.18 5.23
N ARG A 136 -15.13 -3.99 5.48
CA ARG A 136 -16.21 -4.55 4.64
C ARG A 136 -16.70 -3.46 3.71
N VAL A 137 -16.60 -3.71 2.43
CA VAL A 137 -17.02 -2.78 1.38
C VAL A 137 -18.04 -3.43 0.46
N SER A 138 -18.99 -2.66 -0.05
CA SER A 138 -19.82 -3.17 -1.12
C SER A 138 -18.96 -3.37 -2.37
N ALA A 139 -19.30 -4.36 -3.18
CA ALA A 139 -18.58 -4.60 -4.43
C ALA A 139 -18.61 -3.35 -5.34
N ASP A 140 -19.78 -2.71 -5.46
CA ASP A 140 -19.93 -1.48 -6.25
C ASP A 140 -19.05 -0.34 -5.74
N GLY A 141 -18.98 -0.14 -4.42
CA GLY A 141 -18.11 0.89 -3.82
C GLY A 141 -16.64 0.63 -4.11
N LEU A 142 -16.20 -0.62 -3.99
CA LEU A 142 -14.82 -0.98 -4.34
C LEU A 142 -14.54 -0.73 -5.82
N PHE A 143 -15.45 -1.14 -6.72
CA PHE A 143 -15.29 -0.90 -8.15
C PHE A 143 -15.24 0.60 -8.48
N GLN A 144 -16.05 1.45 -7.84
CA GLN A 144 -15.98 2.90 -8.04
C GLN A 144 -14.61 3.47 -7.63
N VAL A 145 -14.05 3.05 -6.50
CA VAL A 145 -12.69 3.45 -6.10
C VAL A 145 -11.66 2.98 -7.13
N LEU A 146 -11.74 1.74 -7.58
CA LEU A 146 -10.81 1.21 -8.57
C LEU A 146 -10.96 1.90 -9.94
N GLU A 147 -12.17 2.30 -10.33
CA GLU A 147 -12.43 3.07 -11.58
C GLU A 147 -11.79 4.46 -11.57
N SER A 148 -11.58 5.05 -10.40
CA SER A 148 -10.86 6.32 -10.28
C SER A 148 -9.33 6.17 -10.40
N LEU A 149 -8.80 4.95 -10.22
CA LEU A 149 -7.37 4.68 -10.15
C LEU A 149 -6.82 3.96 -11.39
N PHE A 150 -7.64 3.15 -12.07
CA PHE A 150 -7.20 2.23 -13.12
C PHE A 150 -8.01 2.37 -14.41
N ALA A 151 -7.41 1.95 -15.53
CA ALA A 151 -8.07 2.01 -16.81
C ALA A 151 -9.26 1.03 -16.90
N LYS A 152 -10.32 1.45 -17.61
CA LYS A 152 -11.57 0.68 -17.74
C LYS A 152 -11.36 -0.75 -18.26
N LYS A 153 -10.36 -0.96 -19.11
CA LYS A 153 -10.07 -2.28 -19.71
C LYS A 153 -9.64 -3.31 -18.67
N GLU A 154 -8.78 -2.92 -17.74
CA GLU A 154 -8.27 -3.80 -16.68
C GLU A 154 -9.38 -4.15 -15.70
N LEU A 155 -10.20 -3.16 -15.36
CA LEU A 155 -11.34 -3.34 -14.47
C LEU A 155 -12.46 -4.18 -15.07
N ALA A 156 -12.68 -4.13 -16.38
CA ALA A 156 -13.71 -4.93 -17.03
C ALA A 156 -13.44 -6.44 -16.86
N VAL A 157 -12.19 -6.85 -16.92
CA VAL A 157 -11.80 -8.26 -16.69
C VAL A 157 -12.04 -8.66 -15.23
N PHE A 158 -11.66 -7.80 -14.29
CA PHE A 158 -11.87 -8.04 -12.87
C PHE A 158 -13.37 -8.10 -12.54
N ARG A 159 -14.18 -7.17 -13.07
CA ARG A 159 -15.64 -7.13 -12.86
C ARG A 159 -16.33 -8.37 -13.43
N ALA A 160 -15.99 -8.78 -14.65
CA ALA A 160 -16.53 -10.01 -15.25
C ALA A 160 -16.14 -11.27 -14.45
N GLY A 161 -14.93 -11.30 -13.90
CA GLY A 161 -14.49 -12.38 -13.03
C GLY A 161 -15.24 -12.39 -11.70
N TYR A 162 -15.45 -11.23 -11.08
CA TYR A 162 -16.25 -11.08 -9.88
C TYR A 162 -17.69 -11.56 -10.10
N ASP A 163 -18.34 -11.14 -11.20
CA ASP A 163 -19.70 -11.55 -11.52
C ASP A 163 -19.82 -13.08 -11.64
N LYS A 164 -18.84 -13.74 -12.23
CA LYS A 164 -18.79 -15.20 -12.27
C LYS A 164 -18.58 -15.82 -10.88
N ALA A 165 -17.68 -15.24 -10.08
CA ALA A 165 -17.37 -15.78 -8.76
C ALA A 165 -18.56 -15.65 -7.79
N LYS A 166 -19.31 -14.54 -7.82
CA LYS A 166 -20.46 -14.33 -6.92
C LYS A 166 -21.58 -15.36 -7.11
N ASP A 167 -21.75 -15.88 -8.32
CA ASP A 167 -22.80 -16.84 -8.67
C ASP A 167 -22.43 -18.30 -8.32
N VAL A 168 -21.19 -18.56 -7.89
CA VAL A 168 -20.74 -19.89 -7.46
C VAL A 168 -21.38 -20.25 -6.13
N LYS A 169 -22.14 -21.37 -6.11
CA LYS A 169 -22.89 -21.82 -4.92
C LYS A 169 -21.96 -22.35 -3.81
N ASP A 170 -20.92 -23.09 -4.17
CA ASP A 170 -19.95 -23.58 -3.20
C ASP A 170 -19.09 -22.46 -2.65
N ALA A 171 -19.07 -22.31 -1.33
CA ALA A 171 -18.38 -21.21 -0.66
C ALA A 171 -16.84 -21.31 -0.78
N ALA A 172 -16.29 -22.53 -0.79
CA ALA A 172 -14.85 -22.73 -0.89
C ALA A 172 -14.37 -22.47 -2.30
N GLU A 173 -15.11 -22.94 -3.30
CA GLU A 173 -14.84 -22.70 -4.71
C GLU A 173 -14.98 -21.22 -5.04
N ARG A 174 -16.06 -20.57 -4.59
CA ARG A 174 -16.26 -19.11 -4.73
C ARG A 174 -15.08 -18.31 -4.17
N LYS A 175 -14.64 -18.63 -2.93
CA LYS A 175 -13.50 -17.97 -2.29
C LYS A 175 -12.21 -18.15 -3.10
N LYS A 176 -11.95 -19.36 -3.56
CA LYS A 176 -10.76 -19.71 -4.36
C LYS A 176 -10.78 -18.95 -5.69
N MET A 177 -11.92 -18.96 -6.38
CA MET A 177 -12.09 -18.28 -7.67
C MET A 177 -11.90 -16.76 -7.52
N PHE A 178 -12.58 -16.15 -6.55
CA PHE A 178 -12.45 -14.70 -6.32
C PHE A 178 -11.01 -14.30 -5.96
N LYS A 179 -10.34 -15.07 -5.09
CA LYS A 179 -8.95 -14.82 -4.71
C LYS A 179 -8.02 -14.84 -5.93
N GLY A 180 -8.20 -15.81 -6.84
CA GLY A 180 -7.40 -15.89 -8.08
C GLY A 180 -7.59 -14.66 -8.95
N ILE A 181 -8.83 -14.28 -9.22
CA ILE A 181 -9.19 -13.12 -10.05
C ILE A 181 -8.68 -11.81 -9.43
N ALA A 182 -8.86 -11.63 -8.12
CA ALA A 182 -8.40 -10.43 -7.42
C ALA A 182 -6.87 -10.31 -7.43
N MET A 183 -6.17 -11.44 -7.27
CA MET A 183 -4.71 -11.48 -7.33
C MET A 183 -4.17 -11.18 -8.73
N ASP A 184 -4.79 -11.72 -9.77
CA ASP A 184 -4.37 -11.47 -11.15
C ASP A 184 -4.60 -10.00 -11.53
N PHE A 185 -5.78 -9.45 -11.18
CA PHE A 185 -6.04 -8.02 -11.36
C PHE A 185 -4.99 -7.15 -10.62
N ALA A 186 -4.72 -7.44 -9.34
CA ALA A 186 -3.77 -6.68 -8.56
C ALA A 186 -2.35 -6.71 -9.14
N LYS A 187 -1.92 -7.86 -9.70
CA LYS A 187 -0.64 -8.00 -10.40
C LYS A 187 -0.57 -7.12 -11.65
N ASP A 188 -1.59 -7.19 -12.48
CA ASP A 188 -1.59 -6.49 -13.76
C ASP A 188 -1.75 -4.98 -13.55
N ALA A 189 -2.62 -4.57 -12.63
CA ALA A 189 -2.77 -3.17 -12.23
C ALA A 189 -1.47 -2.59 -11.63
N ALA A 190 -0.77 -3.35 -10.77
CA ALA A 190 0.50 -2.91 -10.20
C ALA A 190 1.60 -2.77 -11.28
N LYS A 191 1.66 -3.69 -12.24
CA LYS A 191 2.60 -3.59 -13.37
C LYS A 191 2.30 -2.39 -14.25
N ALA A 192 1.03 -2.14 -14.55
CA ALA A 192 0.59 -1.00 -15.37
C ALA A 192 0.89 0.33 -14.69
N ALA A 193 0.65 0.45 -13.38
CA ALA A 193 0.95 1.65 -12.60
C ALA A 193 2.47 1.89 -12.44
N GLY A 194 3.27 0.81 -12.34
CA GLY A 194 4.72 0.90 -12.18
C GLY A 194 5.17 1.58 -10.88
N GLY A 195 6.40 2.11 -10.86
CA GLY A 195 6.93 2.99 -9.80
C GLY A 195 6.64 2.52 -8.38
N THR A 196 6.16 3.42 -7.55
CA THR A 196 5.86 3.21 -6.13
C THR A 196 4.80 2.13 -5.92
N VAL A 197 3.74 2.12 -6.73
CA VAL A 197 2.64 1.13 -6.62
C VAL A 197 3.18 -0.29 -6.79
N LEU A 198 3.97 -0.53 -7.84
CA LEU A 198 4.58 -1.84 -8.10
C LEU A 198 5.55 -2.24 -6.98
N ALA A 199 6.35 -1.30 -6.47
CA ALA A 199 7.30 -1.55 -5.38
C ALA A 199 6.59 -1.98 -4.09
N VAL A 200 5.48 -1.31 -3.74
CA VAL A 200 4.67 -1.64 -2.55
C VAL A 200 4.05 -3.03 -2.67
N VAL A 201 3.47 -3.35 -3.82
CA VAL A 201 2.85 -4.67 -4.06
C VAL A 201 3.90 -5.78 -4.01
N LYS A 202 5.05 -5.60 -4.65
CA LYS A 202 6.15 -6.57 -4.60
C LYS A 202 6.67 -6.80 -3.18
N GLY A 203 6.87 -5.71 -2.43
CA GLY A 203 7.31 -5.78 -1.03
C GLY A 203 6.31 -6.52 -0.13
N SER A 204 5.02 -6.26 -0.30
CA SER A 204 3.96 -6.90 0.48
C SER A 204 3.80 -8.40 0.18
N TRP A 205 4.12 -8.84 -1.03
CA TRP A 205 3.97 -10.25 -1.44
C TRP A 205 5.26 -11.07 -1.40
N GLY A 206 6.39 -10.46 -1.00
CA GLY A 206 7.68 -11.15 -0.99
C GLY A 206 8.23 -11.49 -2.39
N TRP A 207 7.77 -10.82 -3.44
CA TRP A 207 8.19 -11.08 -4.83
C TRP A 207 9.65 -10.73 -5.12
N ALA A 208 10.34 -10.06 -4.21
CA ALA A 208 11.72 -9.64 -4.41
C ALA A 208 12.72 -10.81 -4.52
N GLU A 209 12.35 -12.02 -4.11
CA GLU A 209 13.28 -13.17 -4.08
C GLU A 209 13.18 -14.12 -5.29
N GLN A 210 12.15 -13.98 -6.16
CA GLN A 210 11.95 -14.93 -7.26
C GLN A 210 12.42 -14.46 -8.64
N VAL A 211 12.80 -13.21 -8.82
CA VAL A 211 13.15 -12.68 -10.16
C VAL A 211 14.65 -12.85 -10.49
N ASP A 212 15.51 -13.12 -9.52
CA ASP A 212 16.95 -13.25 -9.73
C ASP A 212 17.46 -14.73 -9.77
N ARG A 213 16.57 -15.71 -9.94
CA ARG A 213 16.96 -17.14 -10.03
C ARG A 213 16.66 -17.83 -11.36
N ASN A 214 16.47 -17.06 -12.44
CA ASN A 214 16.40 -17.63 -13.79
C ASN A 214 17.36 -16.90 -14.73
#